data_e5f43c6f52772b2cce8933b5795ed48a
#
_entry.id   e5f43c6f52772b2cce8933b5795ed48a
#
_cell.length_a   1.000
_cell.length_b   1.000
_cell.length_c   1.000
_cell.angle_alpha   90.00
_cell.angle_beta   90.00
_cell.angle_gamma   90.00
#
_symmetry.space_group_name_H-M   'P 1'
#
loop_
_entity.id
_entity.type
_entity.pdbx_description
1 polymer ?
#
loop_
_entity_poly.entity_id
_entity_poly.type
_entity_poly.pdbx_seq_one_letter_code
_entity_poly.pdbx_strand_id
1 'polypeptide(L)'
;MTRSAAREIAVHCSYSLGFSRQTPDEFLEERMEKENFLRWGEENSLYQEYPNEKQVEYIREVVRGVAEHGFELDSYIAQYSKNWTFERIPRMAAAIMRVAMYEILYMPAIPNAAAINDAVEITKKYEDEKVVSFVNGILGTFVRTEFPEETQPKAQAPAEEA
;
A
#
# COMPACT_ATOMS: atom_id res chain seq x y z
N MET A 1 8.10 8.44 12.70
CA MET A 1 6.70 8.04 12.48
C MET A 1 6.56 6.51 12.58
N THR A 2 5.33 6.02 12.64
CA THR A 2 5.07 4.59 12.67
C THR A 2 5.23 3.98 11.28
N ARG A 3 5.36 2.66 11.24
CA ARG A 3 5.38 1.95 9.95
C ARG A 3 4.05 2.13 9.22
N SER A 4 2.94 2.12 9.94
CA SER A 4 1.63 2.35 9.35
C SER A 4 1.54 3.73 8.69
N ALA A 5 2.11 4.76 9.32
CA ALA A 5 2.17 6.09 8.73
C ALA A 5 3.01 6.11 7.46
N ALA A 6 4.17 5.46 7.49
CA ALA A 6 5.03 5.37 6.29
C ALA A 6 4.31 4.63 5.16
N ARG A 7 3.56 3.57 5.49
CA ARG A 7 2.77 2.83 4.50
C ARG A 7 1.69 3.70 3.89
N GLU A 8 1.01 4.49 4.70
CA GLU A 8 -0.02 5.40 4.19
C GLU A 8 0.59 6.45 3.26
N ILE A 9 1.77 6.96 3.57
CA ILE A 9 2.49 7.88 2.68
C ILE A 9 2.82 7.20 1.35
N ALA A 10 3.29 5.95 1.40
CA ALA A 10 3.55 5.18 0.17
C ALA A 10 2.29 5.02 -0.68
N VAL A 11 1.14 4.78 -0.04
CA VAL A 11 -0.15 4.71 -0.74
C VAL A 11 -0.47 6.04 -1.40
N HIS A 12 -0.31 7.16 -0.69
CA HIS A 12 -0.54 8.49 -1.24
C HIS A 12 0.33 8.77 -2.46
N CYS A 13 1.61 8.43 -2.36
CA CYS A 13 2.56 8.62 -3.46
C CYS A 13 2.17 7.76 -4.66
N SER A 14 1.85 6.50 -4.44
CA SER A 14 1.44 5.60 -5.50
C SER A 14 0.16 6.08 -6.19
N TYR A 15 -0.81 6.54 -5.39
CA TYR A 15 -2.05 7.10 -5.91
C TYR A 15 -1.78 8.34 -6.78
N SER A 16 -0.97 9.27 -6.27
CA SER A 16 -0.66 10.51 -6.98
C SER A 16 0.16 10.27 -8.25
N LEU A 17 1.09 9.33 -8.19
CA LEU A 17 1.89 8.96 -9.35
C LEU A 17 1.02 8.50 -10.52
N GLY A 18 -0.08 7.82 -10.22
CA GLY A 18 -1.03 7.36 -11.24
C GLY A 18 -1.64 8.48 -12.08
N PHE A 19 -1.66 9.71 -11.56
CA PHE A 19 -2.16 10.88 -12.28
C PHE A 19 -1.05 11.77 -12.82
N SER A 20 0.20 11.39 -12.59
CA SER A 20 1.37 12.16 -13.00
C SER A 20 1.90 11.65 -14.34
N ARG A 21 2.62 12.50 -15.05
CA ARG A 21 3.35 12.12 -16.26
C ARG A 21 4.83 11.88 -15.96
N GLN A 22 5.23 12.04 -14.70
CA GLN A 22 6.60 11.84 -14.27
C GLN A 22 6.93 10.35 -14.19
N THR A 23 8.20 10.01 -14.30
CA THR A 23 8.68 8.69 -13.94
C THR A 23 8.58 8.54 -12.42
N PRO A 24 8.56 7.30 -11.89
CA PRO A 24 8.57 7.13 -10.44
C PRO A 24 9.72 7.86 -9.74
N ASP A 25 10.91 7.84 -10.32
CA ASP A 25 12.07 8.50 -9.71
C ASP A 25 11.93 10.02 -9.72
N GLU A 26 11.49 10.60 -10.82
CA GLU A 26 11.22 12.04 -10.88
C GLU A 26 10.17 12.46 -9.85
N PHE A 27 9.10 11.69 -9.76
CA PHE A 27 8.02 11.95 -8.80
C PHE A 27 8.53 11.89 -7.36
N LEU A 28 9.28 10.84 -7.04
CA LEU A 28 9.78 10.63 -5.67
C LEU A 28 10.82 11.68 -5.28
N GLU A 29 11.70 12.07 -6.21
CA GLU A 29 12.69 13.09 -5.94
C GLU A 29 12.04 14.40 -5.52
N GLU A 30 10.98 14.79 -6.20
CA GLU A 30 10.22 16.00 -5.88
C GLU A 30 9.39 15.83 -4.60
N ARG A 31 8.59 14.74 -4.53
CA ARG A 31 7.65 14.53 -3.43
C ARG A 31 8.36 14.27 -2.10
N MET A 32 9.48 13.57 -2.11
CA MET A 32 10.21 13.21 -0.91
C MET A 32 11.33 14.20 -0.57
N GLU A 33 11.46 15.29 -1.31
CA GLU A 33 12.33 16.38 -0.92
C GLU A 33 11.75 16.95 0.38
N LYS A 34 12.60 17.11 1.39
CA LYS A 34 12.16 17.38 2.76
C LYS A 34 11.25 18.60 2.90
N GLU A 35 11.62 19.70 2.26
CA GLU A 35 10.84 20.93 2.32
C GLU A 35 9.46 20.76 1.67
N ASN A 36 9.41 20.10 0.52
CA ASN A 36 8.15 19.82 -0.18
C ASN A 36 7.26 18.91 0.66
N PHE A 37 7.85 17.87 1.24
CA PHE A 37 7.11 16.93 2.10
C PHE A 37 6.49 17.65 3.29
N LEU A 38 7.28 18.43 4.01
CA LEU A 38 6.81 19.08 5.23
C LEU A 38 5.77 20.18 4.96
N ARG A 39 5.77 20.73 3.75
CA ARG A 39 4.74 21.70 3.37
C ARG A 39 3.34 21.10 3.41
N TRP A 40 3.21 19.82 3.08
CA TRP A 40 1.92 19.11 3.18
C TRP A 40 1.45 18.97 4.62
N GLY A 41 2.35 19.10 5.58
CA GLY A 41 2.03 18.98 7.01
C GLY A 41 1.11 20.10 7.53
N GLU A 42 0.97 21.18 6.80
CA GLU A 42 0.04 22.26 7.16
C GLU A 42 -1.41 21.77 7.07
N GLU A 43 -1.70 20.89 6.15
CA GLU A 43 -3.05 20.38 5.91
C GLU A 43 -3.27 18.97 6.42
N ASN A 44 -2.20 18.20 6.55
CA ASN A 44 -2.31 16.78 6.92
C ASN A 44 -1.23 16.41 7.93
N SER A 45 -1.66 16.03 9.14
CA SER A 45 -0.74 15.70 10.22
C SER A 45 0.22 14.55 9.88
N LEU A 46 -0.13 13.71 8.92
CA LEU A 46 0.72 12.62 8.45
C LEU A 46 2.08 13.14 7.94
N TYR A 47 2.11 14.35 7.43
CA TYR A 47 3.31 14.95 6.82
C TYR A 47 4.04 15.95 7.72
N GLN A 48 3.70 16.00 9.01
CA GLN A 48 4.34 16.94 9.95
C GLN A 48 5.73 16.50 10.38
N GLU A 49 6.04 15.20 10.23
CA GLU A 49 7.33 14.64 10.57
C GLU A 49 7.89 13.95 9.33
N TYR A 50 9.13 14.28 8.97
CA TYR A 50 9.77 13.63 7.85
C TYR A 50 10.18 12.20 8.26
N PRO A 51 9.95 11.18 7.40
CA PRO A 51 10.33 9.81 7.76
C PRO A 51 11.84 9.64 7.91
N ASN A 52 12.26 8.65 8.71
CA ASN A 52 13.67 8.33 8.85
C ASN A 52 14.20 7.65 7.58
N GLU A 53 15.52 7.43 7.51
CA GLU A 53 16.15 6.87 6.31
C GLU A 53 15.56 5.54 5.88
N LYS A 54 15.31 4.63 6.81
CA LYS A 54 14.71 3.33 6.49
C LYS A 54 13.31 3.47 5.93
N GLN A 55 12.55 4.40 6.48
CA GLN A 55 11.19 4.65 6.02
C GLN A 55 11.18 5.31 4.64
N VAL A 56 12.12 6.21 4.38
CA VAL A 56 12.29 6.79 3.04
C VAL A 56 12.62 5.69 2.03
N GLU A 57 13.53 4.81 2.37
CA GLU A 57 13.89 3.67 1.50
C GLU A 57 12.67 2.78 1.24
N TYR A 58 11.90 2.49 2.28
CA TYR A 58 10.67 1.70 2.16
C TYR A 58 9.69 2.37 1.20
N ILE A 59 9.43 3.67 1.39
CA ILE A 59 8.49 4.41 0.55
C ILE A 59 8.96 4.39 -0.91
N ARG A 60 10.25 4.62 -1.15
CA ARG A 60 10.81 4.58 -2.49
C ARG A 60 10.68 3.21 -3.13
N GLU A 61 11.02 2.17 -2.39
CA GLU A 61 10.92 0.80 -2.89
C GLU A 61 9.50 0.45 -3.27
N VAL A 62 8.53 0.73 -2.39
CA VAL A 62 7.14 0.40 -2.63
C VAL A 62 6.59 1.15 -3.85
N VAL A 63 6.83 2.46 -3.92
CA VAL A 63 6.30 3.27 -5.02
C VAL A 63 6.89 2.84 -6.36
N ARG A 64 8.20 2.61 -6.41
CA ARG A 64 8.86 2.10 -7.62
C ARG A 64 8.36 0.71 -7.99
N GLY A 65 8.25 -0.17 -7.00
CA GLY A 65 7.82 -1.54 -7.22
C GLY A 65 6.39 -1.64 -7.71
N VAL A 66 5.50 -0.86 -7.13
CA VAL A 66 4.10 -0.81 -7.58
C VAL A 66 4.03 -0.32 -9.02
N ALA A 67 4.79 0.70 -9.37
CA ALA A 67 4.83 1.21 -10.76
C ALA A 67 5.37 0.14 -11.73
N GLU A 68 6.45 -0.52 -11.34
CA GLU A 68 7.08 -1.56 -12.16
C GLU A 68 6.19 -2.78 -12.36
N HIS A 69 5.47 -3.19 -11.31
CA HIS A 69 4.63 -4.38 -11.31
C HIS A 69 3.14 -4.06 -11.47
N GLY A 70 2.82 -2.88 -11.95
CA GLY A 70 1.42 -2.42 -12.03
C GLY A 70 0.49 -3.37 -12.76
N PHE A 71 0.92 -3.89 -13.90
CA PHE A 71 0.10 -4.83 -14.67
C PHE A 71 -0.18 -6.11 -13.89
N GLU A 72 0.84 -6.68 -13.26
CA GLU A 72 0.70 -7.88 -12.45
C GLU A 72 -0.26 -7.65 -11.28
N LEU A 73 -0.06 -6.55 -10.56
CA LEU A 73 -0.89 -6.23 -9.39
C LEU A 73 -2.35 -6.02 -9.79
N ASP A 74 -2.59 -5.29 -10.87
CA ASP A 74 -3.95 -5.08 -11.37
C ASP A 74 -4.60 -6.37 -11.84
N SER A 75 -3.81 -7.29 -12.37
CA SER A 75 -4.31 -8.61 -12.78
C SER A 75 -4.81 -9.42 -11.58
N TYR A 76 -4.09 -9.34 -10.46
CA TYR A 76 -4.56 -10.00 -9.23
C TYR A 76 -5.83 -9.35 -8.69
N ILE A 77 -5.90 -8.03 -8.69
CA ILE A 77 -7.11 -7.33 -8.23
C ILE A 77 -8.31 -7.77 -9.09
N ALA A 78 -8.15 -7.77 -10.39
CA ALA A 78 -9.21 -8.17 -11.31
C ALA A 78 -9.61 -9.64 -11.10
N GLN A 79 -8.63 -10.52 -10.88
CA GLN A 79 -8.87 -11.95 -10.68
C GLN A 79 -9.73 -12.21 -9.45
N TYR A 80 -9.52 -11.48 -8.37
CA TYR A 80 -10.19 -11.73 -7.10
C TYR A 80 -11.39 -10.84 -6.82
N SER A 81 -11.67 -9.86 -7.71
CA SER A 81 -12.83 -9.00 -7.57
C SER A 81 -14.03 -9.60 -8.31
N LYS A 82 -14.82 -10.41 -7.62
CA LYS A 82 -15.91 -11.17 -8.24
C LYS A 82 -17.13 -10.34 -8.60
N ASN A 83 -17.47 -9.35 -7.79
CA ASN A 83 -18.71 -8.59 -7.94
C ASN A 83 -18.51 -7.15 -8.39
N TRP A 84 -17.27 -6.78 -8.68
CA TRP A 84 -16.91 -5.41 -9.08
C TRP A 84 -16.08 -5.45 -10.34
N THR A 85 -16.44 -4.66 -11.32
CA THR A 85 -15.54 -4.45 -12.47
C THR A 85 -14.38 -3.56 -12.01
N PHE A 86 -13.23 -3.73 -12.63
CA PHE A 86 -12.04 -2.97 -12.25
C PHE A 86 -12.30 -1.47 -12.27
N GLU A 87 -13.03 -0.98 -13.26
CA GLU A 87 -13.34 0.44 -13.42
C GLU A 87 -14.22 1.00 -12.30
N ARG A 88 -14.93 0.14 -11.58
CA ARG A 88 -15.79 0.55 -10.46
C ARG A 88 -15.06 0.57 -9.13
N ILE A 89 -13.86 0.02 -9.08
CA ILE A 89 -13.07 0.03 -7.85
C ILE A 89 -12.58 1.45 -7.61
N PRO A 90 -12.83 2.04 -6.44
CA PRO A 90 -12.30 3.37 -6.14
C PRO A 90 -10.78 3.39 -6.31
N ARG A 91 -10.26 4.43 -6.92
CA ARG A 91 -8.83 4.51 -7.24
C ARG A 91 -7.94 4.47 -6.00
N MET A 92 -8.41 5.05 -4.91
CA MET A 92 -7.67 4.97 -3.64
C MET A 92 -7.63 3.54 -3.12
N ALA A 93 -8.74 2.80 -3.20
CA ALA A 93 -8.77 1.40 -2.80
C ALA A 93 -7.83 0.56 -3.66
N ALA A 94 -7.79 0.81 -4.96
CA ALA A 94 -6.87 0.12 -5.85
C ALA A 94 -5.42 0.41 -5.47
N ALA A 95 -5.08 1.66 -5.16
CA ALA A 95 -3.73 2.02 -4.72
C ALA A 95 -3.35 1.31 -3.42
N ILE A 96 -4.27 1.27 -2.47
CA ILE A 96 -4.08 0.57 -1.19
C ILE A 96 -3.80 -0.92 -1.43
N MET A 97 -4.59 -1.55 -2.28
CA MET A 97 -4.42 -2.98 -2.57
C MET A 97 -3.11 -3.26 -3.32
N ARG A 98 -2.72 -2.40 -4.25
CA ARG A 98 -1.44 -2.56 -4.96
C ARG A 98 -0.27 -2.52 -4.00
N VAL A 99 -0.26 -1.58 -3.07
CA VAL A 99 0.80 -1.47 -2.07
C VAL A 99 0.83 -2.74 -1.20
N ALA A 100 -0.32 -3.18 -0.70
CA ALA A 100 -0.38 -4.39 0.13
C ALA A 100 0.10 -5.63 -0.63
N MET A 101 -0.36 -5.81 -1.86
CA MET A 101 0.04 -6.95 -2.69
C MET A 101 1.53 -6.91 -3.02
N TYR A 102 2.07 -5.72 -3.29
CA TYR A 102 3.50 -5.59 -3.54
C TYR A 102 4.31 -6.05 -2.32
N GLU A 103 3.94 -5.61 -1.12
CA GLU A 103 4.62 -6.05 0.09
C GLU A 103 4.54 -7.56 0.28
N ILE A 104 3.36 -8.13 0.04
CA ILE A 104 3.15 -9.57 0.20
C ILE A 104 3.99 -10.37 -0.79
N LEU A 105 4.06 -9.92 -2.04
CA LEU A 105 4.79 -10.62 -3.09
C LEU A 105 6.30 -10.43 -3.01
N TYR A 106 6.76 -9.22 -2.69
CA TYR A 106 8.16 -8.83 -2.88
C TYR A 106 8.91 -8.40 -1.63
N MET A 107 8.24 -8.31 -0.49
CA MET A 107 8.87 -7.87 0.75
C MET A 107 8.64 -8.91 1.86
N PRO A 108 9.32 -10.06 1.76
CA PRO A 108 9.04 -11.20 2.66
C PRO A 108 9.31 -10.92 4.14
N ALA A 109 10.10 -9.90 4.47
CA ALA A 109 10.33 -9.52 5.86
C ALA A 109 9.10 -8.91 6.51
N ILE A 110 8.12 -8.46 5.72
CA ILE A 110 6.87 -7.90 6.24
C ILE A 110 5.84 -9.03 6.33
N PRO A 111 5.28 -9.31 7.51
CA PRO A 111 4.23 -10.33 7.62
C PRO A 111 3.01 -9.98 6.76
N ASN A 112 2.45 -10.97 6.09
CA ASN A 112 1.27 -10.75 5.26
C ASN A 112 0.11 -10.17 6.06
N ALA A 113 -0.09 -10.65 7.28
CA ALA A 113 -1.15 -10.15 8.16
C ALA A 113 -0.99 -8.65 8.45
N ALA A 114 0.25 -8.18 8.63
CA ALA A 114 0.51 -6.77 8.88
C ALA A 114 0.15 -5.91 7.66
N ALA A 115 0.52 -6.36 6.46
CA ALA A 115 0.19 -5.66 5.23
C ALA A 115 -1.32 -5.55 5.03
N ILE A 116 -2.05 -6.65 5.25
CA ILE A 116 -3.52 -6.68 5.11
C ILE A 116 -4.18 -5.81 6.17
N ASN A 117 -3.75 -5.93 7.42
CA ASN A 117 -4.34 -5.16 8.51
C ASN A 117 -4.21 -3.65 8.27
N ASP A 118 -3.03 -3.20 7.88
CA ASP A 118 -2.82 -1.79 7.60
C ASP A 118 -3.60 -1.33 6.36
N ALA A 119 -3.70 -2.17 5.33
CA ALA A 119 -4.51 -1.85 4.15
C ALA A 119 -5.96 -1.61 4.54
N VAL A 120 -6.52 -2.47 5.39
CA VAL A 120 -7.90 -2.34 5.88
C VAL A 120 -8.05 -1.05 6.70
N GLU A 121 -7.10 -0.76 7.60
CA GLU A 121 -7.16 0.42 8.46
C GLU A 121 -7.02 1.72 7.64
N ILE A 122 -6.17 1.73 6.62
CA ILE A 122 -6.05 2.88 5.71
C ILE A 122 -7.35 3.06 4.92
N THR A 123 -7.94 1.96 4.45
CA THR A 123 -9.20 2.04 3.69
C THR A 123 -10.30 2.67 4.53
N LYS A 124 -10.36 2.37 5.83
CA LYS A 124 -11.37 2.98 6.73
C LYS A 124 -11.28 4.50 6.78
N LYS A 125 -10.13 5.08 6.52
CA LYS A 125 -9.95 6.54 6.53
C LYS A 125 -10.51 7.21 5.28
N TYR A 126 -10.58 6.49 4.17
CA TYR A 126 -10.88 7.10 2.88
C TYR A 126 -12.16 6.61 2.23
N GLU A 127 -12.67 5.45 2.65
CA GLU A 127 -13.79 4.79 1.98
C GLU A 127 -14.82 4.31 2.98
N ASP A 128 -16.00 3.96 2.49
CA ASP A 128 -17.07 3.43 3.33
C ASP A 128 -16.88 1.95 3.67
N GLU A 129 -17.74 1.43 4.55
CA GLU A 129 -17.65 0.05 5.02
C GLU A 129 -17.73 -0.99 3.92
N LYS A 130 -18.47 -0.70 2.86
CA LYS A 130 -18.61 -1.61 1.74
C LYS A 130 -17.29 -1.81 1.02
N VAL A 131 -16.57 -0.72 0.80
CA VAL A 131 -15.23 -0.77 0.19
C VAL A 131 -14.23 -1.43 1.13
N VAL A 132 -14.31 -1.16 2.42
CA VAL A 132 -13.45 -1.81 3.43
C VAL A 132 -13.62 -3.33 3.38
N SER A 133 -14.85 -3.82 3.37
CA SER A 133 -15.14 -5.25 3.26
C SER A 133 -14.60 -5.83 1.96
N PHE A 134 -14.73 -5.11 0.87
CA PHE A 134 -14.23 -5.51 -0.43
C PHE A 134 -12.70 -5.67 -0.43
N VAL A 135 -11.99 -4.68 0.09
CA VAL A 135 -10.51 -4.72 0.20
C VAL A 135 -10.07 -5.90 1.06
N ASN A 136 -10.69 -6.06 2.22
CA ASN A 136 -10.37 -7.15 3.14
C ASN A 136 -10.60 -8.52 2.46
N GLY A 137 -11.71 -8.66 1.74
CA GLY A 137 -12.05 -9.89 1.04
C GLY A 137 -11.05 -10.23 -0.07
N ILE A 138 -10.70 -9.25 -0.89
CA ILE A 138 -9.73 -9.46 -1.98
C ILE A 138 -8.36 -9.86 -1.43
N LEU A 139 -7.85 -9.10 -0.47
CA LEU A 139 -6.52 -9.37 0.08
C LEU A 139 -6.47 -10.71 0.82
N GLY A 140 -7.53 -11.04 1.56
CA GLY A 140 -7.62 -12.33 2.22
C GLY A 140 -7.64 -13.49 1.24
N THR A 141 -8.44 -13.39 0.19
CA THR A 141 -8.50 -14.43 -0.85
C THR A 141 -7.19 -14.55 -1.60
N PHE A 142 -6.56 -13.41 -1.90
CA PHE A 142 -5.26 -13.37 -2.54
C PHE A 142 -4.22 -14.16 -1.74
N VAL A 143 -4.12 -13.89 -0.43
CA VAL A 143 -3.14 -14.59 0.42
C VAL A 143 -3.47 -16.07 0.54
N ARG A 144 -4.74 -16.42 0.75
CA ARG A 144 -5.13 -17.83 0.87
C ARG A 144 -4.86 -18.63 -0.39
N THR A 145 -4.98 -17.99 -1.55
CA THR A 145 -4.82 -18.67 -2.85
C THR A 145 -3.36 -18.72 -3.29
N GLU A 146 -2.65 -17.58 -3.18
CA GLU A 146 -1.27 -17.48 -3.66
C GLU A 146 -0.26 -17.95 -2.62
N PHE A 147 -0.61 -17.90 -1.34
CA PHE A 147 0.26 -18.29 -0.23
C PHE A 147 -0.48 -19.21 0.75
N PRO A 148 -0.92 -20.38 0.31
CA PRO A 148 -1.73 -21.27 1.17
C PRO A 148 -1.04 -21.68 2.47
N GLU A 149 0.28 -21.69 2.51
CA GLU A 149 1.04 -22.01 3.70
C GLU A 149 0.92 -20.95 4.79
N GLU A 150 0.66 -19.68 4.39
CA GLU A 150 0.51 -18.56 5.29
C GLU A 150 -0.82 -18.59 6.04
N THR A 151 -1.79 -19.40 5.58
CA THR A 151 -3.11 -19.49 6.20
C THR A 151 -3.20 -20.56 7.27
N GLN A 152 -2.14 -21.37 7.44
CA GLN A 152 -2.12 -22.41 8.44
C GLN A 152 -1.71 -21.87 9.80
N PRO A 153 -2.20 -22.46 10.92
CA PRO A 153 -1.77 -22.05 12.24
C PRO A 153 -0.26 -22.19 12.37
N LYS A 154 0.41 -21.12 12.76
CA LYS A 154 1.85 -21.08 12.94
C LYS A 154 2.19 -20.65 14.34
N ALA A 155 3.42 -20.96 14.78
CA ALA A 155 4.00 -20.32 15.93
C ALA A 155 3.98 -18.81 15.67
N GLN A 156 3.77 -18.04 16.72
CA GLN A 156 3.65 -16.59 16.60
C GLN A 156 4.82 -16.00 15.83
N ALA A 157 4.50 -15.26 14.79
CA ALA A 157 5.51 -14.54 14.03
C ALA A 157 6.08 -13.39 14.85
N PRO A 158 7.37 -13.05 14.63
CA PRO A 158 7.91 -11.86 15.29
C PRO A 158 7.15 -10.62 14.90
N ALA A 159 7.10 -9.66 15.82
CA ALA A 159 6.45 -8.39 15.54
C ALA A 159 7.14 -7.70 14.37
N GLU A 160 6.35 -7.02 13.56
CA GLU A 160 6.86 -6.23 12.47
C GLU A 160 7.66 -5.05 13.02
N GLU A 161 8.82 -4.80 12.44
CA GLU A 161 9.64 -3.65 12.82
C GLU A 161 9.45 -2.51 11.84
N ALA A 162 9.33 -1.32 12.39
CA ALA A 162 9.17 -0.10 11.60
C ALA A 162 10.48 0.29 10.91
#